data_d5348b19b9bd96797b87a08d3613e828
#
_entry.id   d5348b19b9bd96797b87a08d3613e828
#
_cell.length_a   1.000
_cell.length_b   1.000
_cell.length_c   1.000
_cell.angle_alpha   90.00
_cell.angle_beta   90.00
_cell.angle_gamma   90.00
#
_symmetry.space_group_name_H-M   'P 1'
#
loop_
_entity.id
_entity.type
_entity.pdbx_description
1 polymer ?
#
loop_
_entity_poly.entity_id
_entity_poly.type
_entity_poly.pdbx_seq_one_letter_code
_entity_poly.pdbx_strand_id
1 'polypeptide(L)'
;MGLVSKYPVGLAPGMGLNALFTYTLVLTMGNSWQAALAAVFISSILFLIITLSGLRESILNIIPVDLKLGIGAGIGFFLALLGLRGAGIIVANQSTLISMGNLFAPPTFLALIGILITLIFHFRKVPAAVFFGMVITASLV
;
A
#
# COMPACT_ATOMS: atom_id res chain seq x y z
N MET A 1 15.69 8.31 -5.90
CA MET A 1 14.78 8.98 -6.83
C MET A 1 15.03 10.49 -6.90
N GLY A 2 15.04 11.25 -5.80
CA GLY A 2 15.22 12.71 -5.86
C GLY A 2 16.49 13.19 -6.57
N LEU A 3 17.61 12.52 -6.38
CA LEU A 3 18.90 12.89 -6.98
C LEU A 3 19.01 12.51 -8.47
N VAL A 4 18.49 11.36 -8.87
CA VAL A 4 18.66 10.82 -10.23
C VAL A 4 17.51 11.23 -11.16
N SER A 5 16.28 11.15 -10.69
CA SER A 5 15.09 11.42 -11.51
C SER A 5 14.52 12.82 -11.32
N LYS A 6 15.04 13.61 -10.38
CA LYS A 6 14.55 14.95 -10.01
C LYS A 6 13.07 14.97 -9.58
N TYR A 7 12.48 13.80 -9.26
CA TYR A 7 11.13 13.70 -8.73
C TYR A 7 11.19 13.46 -7.22
N PRO A 8 10.51 14.28 -6.40
CA PRO A 8 10.49 14.14 -4.94
C PRO A 8 9.51 13.02 -4.50
N VAL A 9 9.75 11.80 -4.97
CA VAL A 9 8.94 10.62 -4.66
C VAL A 9 9.77 9.62 -3.87
N GLY A 10 9.25 9.23 -2.70
CA GLY A 10 9.82 8.14 -1.91
C GLY A 10 9.50 6.78 -2.52
N LEU A 11 10.49 5.89 -2.57
CA LEU A 11 10.30 4.50 -2.93
C LEU A 11 10.36 3.65 -1.68
N ALA A 12 9.34 2.84 -1.46
CA ALA A 12 9.30 1.85 -0.39
C ALA A 12 8.76 0.52 -0.93
N PRO A 13 9.14 -0.63 -0.33
CA PRO A 13 8.53 -1.90 -0.66
C PRO A 13 7.03 -1.87 -0.39
N GLY A 14 6.23 -2.48 -1.28
CA GLY A 14 4.78 -2.52 -1.12
C GLY A 14 4.37 -3.41 0.06
N MET A 15 3.65 -2.88 1.04
CA MET A 15 3.18 -3.65 2.20
C MET A 15 2.34 -4.86 1.80
N GLY A 16 1.50 -4.74 0.76
CA GLY A 16 0.68 -5.84 0.27
C GLY A 16 1.50 -7.02 -0.24
N LEU A 17 2.58 -6.74 -0.97
CA LEU A 17 3.50 -7.78 -1.47
C LEU A 17 4.28 -8.43 -0.33
N ASN A 18 4.71 -7.67 0.67
CA ASN A 18 5.37 -8.21 1.86
C ASN A 18 4.44 -9.11 2.66
N ALA A 19 3.18 -8.73 2.84
CA ALA A 19 2.18 -9.56 3.50
C ALA A 19 1.92 -10.85 2.72
N LEU A 20 1.73 -10.78 1.39
CA LEU A 20 1.56 -11.94 0.53
C LEU A 20 2.77 -12.88 0.62
N PHE A 21 3.98 -12.34 0.58
CA PHE A 21 5.21 -13.10 0.75
C PHE A 21 5.22 -13.87 2.08
N THR A 22 5.00 -13.17 3.19
CA THR A 22 5.09 -13.75 4.53
C THR A 22 3.96 -14.73 4.80
N TYR A 23 2.72 -14.32 4.59
CA TYR A 23 1.56 -15.14 4.98
C TYR A 23 1.28 -16.24 3.97
N THR A 24 1.37 -15.97 2.67
CA THR A 24 1.02 -16.95 1.66
C THR A 24 2.19 -17.87 1.32
N LEU A 25 3.35 -17.33 0.96
CA LEU A 25 4.46 -18.15 0.49
C LEU A 25 5.17 -18.89 1.63
N VAL A 26 5.36 -18.24 2.77
CA VAL A 26 6.10 -18.85 3.89
C VAL A 26 5.16 -19.62 4.81
N LEU A 27 4.14 -18.99 5.38
CA LEU A 27 3.30 -19.61 6.40
C LEU A 27 2.27 -20.59 5.84
N THR A 28 1.60 -20.26 4.73
CA THR A 28 0.54 -21.12 4.18
C THR A 28 1.09 -22.26 3.33
N MET A 29 2.08 -21.98 2.47
CA MET A 29 2.68 -22.99 1.60
C MET A 29 3.81 -23.79 2.28
N GLY A 30 4.24 -23.40 3.49
CA GLY A 30 5.28 -24.09 4.25
C GLY A 30 6.66 -24.05 3.62
N ASN A 31 6.88 -23.14 2.65
CA ASN A 31 8.18 -23.00 2.02
C ASN A 31 9.19 -22.36 2.98
N SER A 32 10.47 -22.75 2.87
CA SER A 32 11.50 -22.06 3.59
C SER A 32 11.60 -20.59 3.11
N TRP A 33 11.84 -19.68 4.04
CA TRP A 33 11.97 -18.25 3.70
C TRP A 33 13.11 -17.98 2.71
N GLN A 34 14.15 -18.81 2.72
CA GLN A 34 15.28 -18.75 1.77
C GLN A 34 14.81 -19.06 0.34
N ALA A 35 14.00 -20.11 0.15
CA ALA A 35 13.46 -20.47 -1.16
C ALA A 35 12.53 -19.37 -1.70
N ALA A 36 11.69 -18.80 -0.84
CA ALA A 36 10.82 -17.71 -1.19
C ALA A 36 11.61 -16.44 -1.60
N LEU A 37 12.68 -16.10 -0.88
CA LEU A 37 13.58 -14.99 -1.24
C LEU A 37 14.33 -15.25 -2.55
N ALA A 38 14.76 -16.49 -2.80
CA ALA A 38 15.40 -16.85 -4.06
C ALA A 38 14.44 -16.66 -5.25
N ALA A 39 13.17 -17.03 -5.10
CA ALA A 39 12.17 -16.80 -6.13
C ALA A 39 11.96 -15.29 -6.41
N VAL A 40 11.89 -14.46 -5.37
CA VAL A 40 11.80 -13.00 -5.52
C VAL A 40 13.04 -12.43 -6.20
N PHE A 41 14.23 -12.92 -5.86
CA PHE A 41 15.47 -12.48 -6.49
C PHE A 41 15.51 -12.81 -7.98
N ILE A 42 15.15 -14.04 -8.38
CA ILE A 42 15.05 -14.44 -9.79
C ILE A 42 14.02 -13.57 -10.53
N SER A 43 12.85 -13.36 -9.94
CA SER A 43 11.82 -12.49 -10.50
C SER A 43 12.32 -11.06 -10.71
N SER A 44 13.10 -10.53 -9.78
CA SER A 44 13.67 -9.19 -9.87
C SER A 44 14.68 -9.07 -11.00
N ILE A 45 15.51 -10.11 -11.22
CA ILE A 45 16.46 -10.15 -12.34
C ILE A 45 15.70 -10.20 -13.68
N LEU A 46 14.69 -11.06 -13.81
CA LEU A 46 13.86 -11.14 -15.00
C LEU A 46 13.18 -9.79 -15.30
N PHE A 47 12.64 -9.15 -14.27
CA PHE A 47 12.02 -7.84 -14.41
C PHE A 47 13.02 -6.76 -14.85
N LEU A 48 14.26 -6.83 -14.34
CA LEU A 48 15.33 -5.91 -14.74
C LEU A 48 15.66 -6.09 -16.24
N ILE A 49 15.79 -7.35 -16.71
CA ILE A 49 16.07 -7.65 -18.11
C ILE A 49 14.94 -7.12 -19.00
N ILE A 50 13.68 -7.36 -18.66
CA ILE A 50 12.51 -6.85 -19.39
C ILE A 50 12.50 -5.32 -19.43
N THR A 51 12.87 -4.68 -18.33
CA THR A 51 12.91 -3.21 -18.23
C THR A 51 14.01 -2.63 -19.11
N LEU A 52 15.20 -3.22 -19.12
CA LEU A 52 16.33 -2.78 -19.97
C LEU A 52 16.09 -3.05 -21.44
N SER A 53 15.32 -4.08 -21.79
CA SER A 53 14.95 -4.40 -23.18
C SER A 53 13.92 -3.44 -23.77
N GLY A 54 13.38 -2.48 -22.99
CA GLY A 54 12.34 -1.56 -23.46
C GLY A 54 10.95 -2.19 -23.62
N LEU A 55 10.81 -3.49 -23.42
CA LEU A 55 9.53 -4.21 -23.54
C LEU A 55 8.49 -3.67 -22.57
N ARG A 56 8.90 -3.20 -21.40
CA ARG A 56 8.01 -2.59 -20.40
C ARG A 56 7.25 -1.40 -20.97
N GLU A 57 7.93 -0.53 -21.70
CA GLU A 57 7.32 0.68 -22.30
C GLU A 57 6.31 0.28 -23.38
N SER A 58 6.65 -0.71 -24.22
CA SER A 58 5.76 -1.26 -25.22
C SER A 58 4.49 -1.86 -24.61
N ILE A 59 4.62 -2.66 -23.55
CA ILE A 59 3.48 -3.25 -22.81
C ILE A 59 2.60 -2.15 -22.20
N LEU A 60 3.20 -1.14 -21.58
CA LEU A 60 2.46 -0.03 -20.98
C LEU A 60 1.70 0.81 -22.02
N ASN A 61 2.19 0.91 -23.23
CA ASN A 61 1.54 1.66 -24.32
C ASN A 61 0.35 0.91 -24.92
N ILE A 62 0.33 -0.43 -24.85
CA ILE A 62 -0.79 -1.26 -25.29
C ILE A 62 -2.00 -1.13 -24.36
N ILE A 63 -1.78 -0.83 -23.07
CA ILE A 63 -2.85 -0.75 -22.08
C ILE A 63 -3.66 0.53 -22.30
N PRO A 64 -5.01 0.43 -22.54
CA PRO A 64 -5.88 1.59 -22.65
C PRO A 64 -5.82 2.52 -21.42
N VAL A 65 -6.03 3.81 -21.63
CA VAL A 65 -5.98 4.81 -20.56
C VAL A 65 -7.00 4.51 -19.45
N ASP A 66 -8.19 4.08 -19.84
CA ASP A 66 -9.27 3.74 -18.90
C ASP A 66 -8.87 2.59 -17.97
N LEU A 67 -8.16 1.60 -18.50
CA LEU A 67 -7.64 0.50 -17.68
C LEU A 67 -6.55 0.96 -16.72
N LYS A 68 -5.67 1.88 -17.14
CA LYS A 68 -4.66 2.49 -16.26
C LYS A 68 -5.30 3.24 -15.09
N LEU A 69 -6.36 4.00 -15.36
CA LEU A 69 -7.14 4.70 -14.33
C LEU A 69 -7.83 3.71 -13.39
N GLY A 70 -8.41 2.64 -13.93
CA GLY A 70 -9.03 1.57 -13.16
C GLY A 70 -8.04 0.87 -12.22
N ILE A 71 -6.84 0.57 -12.70
CA ILE A 71 -5.75 0.00 -11.88
C ILE A 71 -5.37 0.96 -10.74
N GLY A 72 -5.21 2.25 -11.05
CA GLY A 72 -4.91 3.26 -10.03
C GLY A 72 -5.98 3.36 -8.95
N ALA A 73 -7.25 3.39 -9.33
CA ALA A 73 -8.38 3.38 -8.42
C ALA A 73 -8.40 2.10 -7.55
N GLY A 74 -8.19 0.92 -8.16
CA GLY A 74 -8.13 -0.35 -7.46
C GLY A 74 -7.03 -0.41 -6.41
N ILE A 75 -5.84 0.09 -6.73
CA ILE A 75 -4.73 0.21 -5.77
C ILE A 75 -5.12 1.17 -4.63
N GLY A 76 -5.76 2.29 -4.93
CA GLY A 76 -6.22 3.24 -3.93
C GLY A 76 -7.23 2.62 -2.95
N PHE A 77 -8.23 1.89 -3.45
CA PHE A 77 -9.19 1.17 -2.61
C PHE A 77 -8.53 0.06 -1.77
N PHE A 78 -7.59 -0.66 -2.34
CA PHE A 78 -6.83 -1.68 -1.62
C PHE A 78 -6.03 -1.09 -0.46
N LEU A 79 -5.33 0.02 -0.69
CA LEU A 79 -4.58 0.72 0.36
C LEU A 79 -5.52 1.29 1.44
N ALA A 80 -6.67 1.83 1.04
CA ALA A 80 -7.69 2.29 1.98
C ALA A 80 -8.19 1.15 2.87
N LEU A 81 -8.48 -0.02 2.29
CA LEU A 81 -8.90 -1.20 3.05
C LEU A 81 -7.82 -1.65 4.04
N LEU A 82 -6.56 -1.69 3.62
CA LEU A 82 -5.44 -2.03 4.49
C LEU A 82 -5.28 -1.03 5.63
N GLY A 83 -5.43 0.26 5.34
CA GLY A 83 -5.38 1.32 6.34
C GLY A 83 -6.50 1.20 7.37
N LEU A 84 -7.75 1.00 6.92
CA LEU A 84 -8.92 0.83 7.79
C LEU A 84 -8.82 -0.44 8.64
N ARG A 85 -8.24 -1.52 8.09
CA ARG A 85 -7.97 -2.75 8.84
C ARG A 85 -6.87 -2.54 9.89
N GLY A 86 -5.78 -1.86 9.52
CA GLY A 86 -4.70 -1.53 10.45
C GLY A 86 -5.14 -0.62 11.58
N ALA A 87 -6.08 0.29 11.31
CA ALA A 87 -6.69 1.18 12.30
C ALA A 87 -7.72 0.48 13.21
N GLY A 88 -8.10 -0.79 12.94
CA GLY A 88 -9.12 -1.51 13.70
C GLY A 88 -10.56 -1.07 13.41
N ILE A 89 -10.77 -0.23 12.38
CA ILE A 89 -12.12 0.19 11.95
C ILE A 89 -12.82 -0.98 11.24
N ILE A 90 -12.07 -1.76 10.47
CA ILE A 90 -12.53 -2.98 9.81
C ILE A 90 -11.81 -4.17 10.44
N VAL A 91 -12.58 -5.16 10.88
CA VAL A 91 -12.06 -6.42 11.43
C VAL A 91 -12.56 -7.62 10.63
N ALA A 92 -11.78 -8.70 10.64
CA ALA A 92 -12.17 -9.93 9.98
C ALA A 92 -13.35 -10.58 10.73
N ASN A 93 -14.36 -11.05 9.99
CA ASN A 93 -15.49 -11.80 10.50
C ASN A 93 -15.65 -13.08 9.67
N GLN A 94 -15.87 -14.22 10.34
CA GLN A 94 -16.00 -15.51 9.64
C GLN A 94 -17.26 -15.62 8.78
N SER A 95 -18.33 -14.88 9.11
CA SER A 95 -19.60 -14.94 8.39
C SER A 95 -19.68 -13.98 7.22
N THR A 96 -19.16 -12.75 7.38
CA THR A 96 -19.30 -11.65 6.41
C THR A 96 -17.96 -11.21 5.79
N LEU A 97 -16.86 -11.93 6.10
CA LEU A 97 -15.48 -11.63 5.76
C LEU A 97 -14.94 -10.34 6.41
N ILE A 98 -15.75 -9.32 6.50
CA ILE A 98 -15.43 -8.04 7.14
C ILE A 98 -16.61 -7.56 7.99
N SER A 99 -16.31 -6.99 9.14
CA SER A 99 -17.28 -6.31 10.00
C SER A 99 -16.69 -5.03 10.58
N MET A 100 -17.54 -4.19 11.11
CA MET A 100 -17.11 -2.98 11.81
C MET A 100 -16.48 -3.36 13.15
N GLY A 101 -15.28 -2.82 13.40
CA GLY A 101 -14.60 -2.97 14.69
C GLY A 101 -15.18 -2.07 15.77
N ASN A 102 -14.58 -2.09 16.94
CA ASN A 102 -14.97 -1.21 18.03
C ASN A 102 -14.45 0.21 17.80
N LEU A 103 -15.34 1.10 17.36
CA LEU A 103 -14.99 2.50 17.05
C LEU A 103 -14.61 3.33 18.29
N PHE A 104 -15.03 2.87 19.48
CA PHE A 104 -14.72 3.53 20.76
C PHE A 104 -13.40 3.05 21.37
N ALA A 105 -12.74 2.07 20.76
CA ALA A 105 -11.40 1.68 21.19
C ALA A 105 -10.43 2.87 21.01
N PRO A 106 -9.58 3.17 22.01
CA PRO A 106 -8.67 4.33 21.94
C PRO A 106 -7.85 4.42 20.64
N PRO A 107 -7.23 3.34 20.14
CA PRO A 107 -6.44 3.42 18.91
C PRO A 107 -7.31 3.67 17.67
N THR A 108 -8.52 3.09 17.61
CA THR A 108 -9.45 3.28 16.48
C THR A 108 -10.01 4.70 16.46
N PHE A 109 -10.35 5.25 17.62
CA PHE A 109 -10.84 6.62 17.75
C PHE A 109 -9.76 7.64 17.34
N LEU A 110 -8.52 7.44 17.76
CA LEU A 110 -7.40 8.29 17.35
C LEU A 110 -7.14 8.21 15.85
N ALA A 111 -7.24 7.02 15.25
CA ALA A 111 -7.11 6.85 13.81
C ALA A 111 -8.19 7.62 13.03
N LEU A 112 -9.45 7.62 13.51
CA LEU A 112 -10.53 8.39 12.90
C LEU A 112 -10.25 9.90 12.95
N ILE A 113 -9.78 10.40 14.09
CA ILE A 113 -9.39 11.82 14.23
C ILE A 113 -8.23 12.13 13.27
N GLY A 114 -7.24 11.26 13.14
CA GLY A 114 -6.12 11.42 12.21
C GLY A 114 -6.56 11.50 10.75
N ILE A 115 -7.51 10.66 10.35
CA ILE A 115 -8.11 10.71 9.00
C ILE A 115 -8.81 12.05 8.78
N LEU A 116 -9.62 12.52 9.73
CA LEU A 116 -10.32 13.79 9.64
C LEU A 116 -9.36 14.98 9.53
N ILE A 117 -8.31 15.02 10.34
CA ILE A 117 -7.28 16.07 10.28
C ILE A 117 -6.60 16.06 8.92
N THR A 118 -6.23 14.88 8.41
CA THR A 118 -5.59 14.74 7.09
C THR A 118 -6.51 15.23 5.97
N LEU A 119 -7.81 14.90 6.02
CA LEU A 119 -8.79 15.37 5.05
C LEU A 119 -8.95 16.90 5.10
N ILE A 120 -9.03 17.49 6.30
CA ILE A 120 -9.13 18.95 6.46
C ILE A 120 -7.93 19.65 5.84
N PHE A 121 -6.71 19.14 6.09
CA PHE A 121 -5.49 19.68 5.49
C PHE A 121 -5.45 19.51 3.98
N HIS A 122 -5.94 18.38 3.48
CA HIS A 122 -6.04 18.13 2.06
C HIS A 122 -6.99 19.11 1.36
N PHE A 123 -8.19 19.33 1.92
CA PHE A 123 -9.15 20.30 1.38
C PHE A 123 -8.65 21.75 1.48
N ARG A 124 -7.85 22.05 2.49
CA ARG A 124 -7.18 23.36 2.63
C ARG A 124 -5.99 23.54 1.69
N LYS A 125 -5.70 22.54 0.83
CA LYS A 125 -4.55 22.54 -0.10
C LYS A 125 -3.21 22.79 0.58
N VAL A 126 -3.06 22.35 1.84
CA VAL A 126 -1.79 22.44 2.57
C VAL A 126 -0.79 21.50 1.89
N PRO A 127 0.41 21.99 1.50
CA PRO A 127 1.44 21.11 0.97
C PRO A 127 1.81 20.05 2.00
N ALA A 128 2.00 18.80 1.57
CA ALA A 128 2.31 17.66 2.42
C ALA A 128 1.26 17.36 3.52
N ALA A 129 -0.04 17.62 3.25
CA ALA A 129 -1.15 17.38 4.19
C ALA A 129 -1.15 15.98 4.80
N VAL A 130 -0.84 14.95 4.02
CA VAL A 130 -0.76 13.56 4.47
C VAL A 130 0.37 13.37 5.49
N PHE A 131 1.53 13.97 5.24
CA PHE A 131 2.68 13.90 6.15
C PHE A 131 2.37 14.55 7.50
N PHE A 132 1.82 15.76 7.49
CA PHE A 132 1.40 16.43 8.72
C PHE A 132 0.32 15.67 9.48
N GLY A 133 -0.66 15.11 8.76
CA GLY A 133 -1.68 14.26 9.35
C GLY A 133 -1.08 13.04 10.07
N MET A 134 -0.12 12.35 9.43
CA MET A 134 0.57 11.20 10.04
C MET A 134 1.36 11.60 11.29
N VAL A 135 2.14 12.68 11.22
CA VAL A 135 2.96 13.16 12.36
C VAL A 135 2.09 13.54 13.55
N ILE A 136 1.01 14.28 13.32
CA ILE A 136 0.08 14.67 14.38
C ILE A 136 -0.57 13.44 15.01
N THR A 137 -1.06 12.50 14.18
CA THR A 137 -1.68 11.28 14.69
C THR A 137 -0.70 10.42 15.47
N ALA A 138 0.54 10.28 14.98
CA ALA A 138 1.59 9.53 15.67
C ALA A 138 2.03 10.18 17.01
N SER A 139 1.90 11.50 17.14
CA SER A 139 2.23 12.19 18.40
C SER A 139 1.12 12.11 19.45
N LEU A 140 -0.08 11.67 19.07
CA LEU A 140 -1.24 11.49 19.94
C LEU A 140 -1.40 10.05 20.44
N VAL A 141 -0.63 9.11 19.90
CA VAL A 141 -0.58 7.68 20.28
C VAL A 141 0.55 7.46 21.28
#